data_9ab81aa400d8a1cebf226f2ae3389ce2
#
_entry.id   9ab81aa400d8a1cebf226f2ae3389ce2
#
_cell.length_a   1.000
_cell.length_b   1.000
_cell.length_c   1.000
_cell.angle_alpha   90.00
_cell.angle_beta   90.00
_cell.angle_gamma   90.00
#
_symmetry.space_group_name_H-M   'P 1'
#
loop_
_entity.id
_entity.type
_entity.pdbx_description
1 polymer ?
#
loop_
_entity_poly.entity_id
_entity_poly.type
_entity_poly.pdbx_seq_one_letter_code
_entity_poly.pdbx_strand_id
1 'polypeptide(L)'
;APPAMMQMWTMRDISDRYAPNSTDAPPYHVFDEMSTMGYSSNVAVSYDINFHRDLHISERVKHYTTIVKISDKKLTALGEGFFVTEHVEYLTGDEKPFADALITYFQYQAAEEKAEENTHRHSKQMEAGSPLLKGLSNAQTDYTDIEISALHVGDRLPKVVIPITHRLIVGGALATQDFTPVHHNAGIAQAAGMPDIFMNILTTSGLAARYVGDWAGANSRLEKLQFDLRAPNLPGDVMVMTGEVVALTLEPSADLVTVAFTGENSLGMHISGSATLALSGKK
;
A
#
# COMPACT_ATOMS: atom_id res chain seq x y z
N ALA A 1 0.96 -16.45 7.46
CA ALA A 1 1.42 -15.60 6.34
C ALA A 1 1.48 -14.14 6.79
N PRO A 2 2.40 -13.31 6.25
CA PRO A 2 2.43 -11.89 6.59
C PRO A 2 1.09 -11.23 6.26
N PRO A 3 0.45 -10.51 7.21
CA PRO A 3 -0.89 -9.95 7.00
C PRO A 3 -0.99 -9.03 5.77
N ALA A 4 -0.02 -8.14 5.58
CA ALA A 4 -0.01 -7.19 4.45
C ALA A 4 0.11 -7.85 3.06
N MET A 5 0.38 -9.17 3.00
CA MET A 5 0.45 -9.93 1.74
C MET A 5 -0.88 -10.60 1.35
N MET A 6 -1.95 -10.42 2.11
CA MET A 6 -3.18 -11.20 1.88
C MET A 6 -3.79 -11.00 0.49
N GLN A 7 -3.79 -9.78 -0.04
CA GLN A 7 -4.31 -9.52 -1.38
C GLN A 7 -3.51 -10.22 -2.48
N MET A 8 -2.20 -10.41 -2.29
CA MET A 8 -1.35 -11.13 -3.24
C MET A 8 -1.86 -12.54 -3.54
N TRP A 9 -2.45 -13.22 -2.54
CA TRP A 9 -2.97 -14.58 -2.70
C TRP A 9 -4.24 -14.65 -3.55
N THR A 10 -4.85 -13.52 -3.88
CA THR A 10 -6.05 -13.41 -4.73
C THR A 10 -5.75 -12.85 -6.11
N MET A 11 -4.50 -12.47 -6.39
CA MET A 11 -4.08 -11.93 -7.68
C MET A 11 -3.90 -13.07 -8.72
N ARG A 12 -3.91 -12.67 -10.00
CA ARG A 12 -3.59 -13.58 -11.11
C ARG A 12 -2.09 -13.87 -11.16
N ASP A 13 -1.73 -15.01 -11.75
CA ASP A 13 -0.33 -15.31 -12.04
C ASP A 13 0.21 -14.46 -13.21
N ILE A 14 1.50 -14.59 -13.50
CA ILE A 14 2.16 -13.87 -14.61
C ILE A 14 1.57 -14.23 -15.99
N SER A 15 0.84 -15.32 -16.11
CA SER A 15 0.13 -15.74 -17.31
C SER A 15 -1.32 -15.24 -17.36
N ASP A 16 -1.66 -14.29 -16.50
CA ASP A 16 -3.00 -13.71 -16.36
C ASP A 16 -4.10 -14.74 -16.01
N ARG A 17 -3.75 -15.75 -15.20
CA ARG A 17 -4.66 -16.80 -14.78
C ARG A 17 -4.80 -16.84 -13.26
N TYR A 18 -6.01 -17.13 -12.82
CA TYR A 18 -6.25 -17.46 -11.41
C TYR A 18 -5.78 -18.88 -11.06
N ALA A 19 -5.57 -19.12 -9.79
CA ALA A 19 -5.24 -20.46 -9.28
C ALA A 19 -6.29 -21.50 -9.73
N PRO A 20 -5.90 -22.77 -9.92
CA PRO A 20 -6.84 -23.83 -10.31
C PRO A 20 -8.04 -23.90 -9.35
N ASN A 21 -9.23 -24.09 -9.90
CA ASN A 21 -10.53 -24.08 -9.21
C ASN A 21 -10.93 -22.72 -8.61
N SER A 22 -10.36 -21.62 -9.11
CA SER A 22 -10.86 -20.27 -8.87
C SER A 22 -12.02 -19.93 -9.81
N THR A 23 -12.70 -18.80 -9.56
CA THR A 23 -13.68 -18.23 -10.49
C THR A 23 -13.00 -17.63 -11.71
N ASP A 24 -13.68 -17.67 -12.85
CA ASP A 24 -13.28 -16.95 -14.06
C ASP A 24 -13.88 -15.51 -14.11
N ALA A 25 -14.71 -15.15 -13.15
CA ALA A 25 -15.33 -13.83 -13.09
C ALA A 25 -14.27 -12.75 -12.85
N PRO A 26 -14.09 -11.76 -13.73
CA PRO A 26 -13.14 -10.69 -13.52
C PRO A 26 -13.64 -9.78 -12.39
N PRO A 27 -12.90 -9.61 -11.28
CA PRO A 27 -13.35 -8.75 -10.17
C PRO A 27 -13.33 -7.28 -10.52
N TYR A 28 -12.67 -6.90 -11.62
CA TYR A 28 -12.45 -5.51 -12.03
C TYR A 28 -13.34 -5.06 -13.20
N HIS A 29 -14.45 -5.75 -13.46
CA HIS A 29 -15.32 -5.47 -14.60
C HIS A 29 -15.82 -4.00 -14.66
N VAL A 30 -16.07 -3.37 -13.51
CA VAL A 30 -16.43 -1.95 -13.45
C VAL A 30 -15.36 -1.03 -14.05
N PHE A 31 -14.09 -1.34 -13.87
CA PHE A 31 -12.99 -0.54 -14.42
C PHE A 31 -12.87 -0.74 -15.93
N ASP A 32 -13.15 -1.95 -16.43
CA ASP A 32 -13.19 -2.24 -17.87
C ASP A 32 -14.32 -1.44 -18.54
N GLU A 33 -15.51 -1.40 -17.94
CA GLU A 33 -16.63 -0.57 -18.41
C GLU A 33 -16.28 0.92 -18.41
N MET A 34 -15.69 1.43 -17.34
CA MET A 34 -15.26 2.83 -17.26
C MET A 34 -14.17 3.15 -18.30
N SER A 35 -13.29 2.19 -18.61
CA SER A 35 -12.26 2.33 -19.65
C SER A 35 -12.88 2.50 -21.03
N THR A 36 -13.98 1.80 -21.34
CA THR A 36 -14.71 1.97 -22.62
C THR A 36 -15.34 3.36 -22.76
N MET A 37 -15.59 4.04 -21.63
CA MET A 37 -16.11 5.41 -21.57
C MET A 37 -15.00 6.48 -21.60
N GLY A 38 -13.73 6.08 -21.78
CA GLY A 38 -12.57 6.99 -21.85
C GLY A 38 -11.79 7.19 -20.56
N TYR A 39 -12.23 6.59 -19.44
CA TYR A 39 -11.51 6.65 -18.16
C TYR A 39 -10.62 5.42 -18.03
N SER A 40 -9.52 5.38 -18.79
CA SER A 40 -8.68 4.19 -18.94
C SER A 40 -7.50 4.09 -17.98
N SER A 41 -7.22 5.14 -17.21
CA SER A 41 -6.14 5.16 -16.22
C SER A 41 -6.69 4.85 -14.82
N ASN A 42 -5.92 4.08 -14.03
CA ASN A 42 -6.31 3.67 -12.68
C ASN A 42 -5.14 3.79 -11.70
N VAL A 43 -5.40 4.32 -10.51
CA VAL A 43 -4.46 4.30 -9.39
C VAL A 43 -5.22 4.03 -8.09
N ALA A 44 -4.68 3.17 -7.24
CA ALA A 44 -5.20 3.01 -5.88
C ALA A 44 -4.73 4.19 -5.01
N VAL A 45 -5.64 4.75 -4.21
CA VAL A 45 -5.40 5.98 -3.43
C VAL A 45 -5.61 5.80 -1.93
N SER A 46 -6.34 4.78 -1.49
CA SER A 46 -6.45 4.46 -0.06
C SER A 46 -6.69 2.97 0.18
N TYR A 47 -6.27 2.52 1.36
CA TYR A 47 -6.44 1.15 1.80
C TYR A 47 -6.67 1.13 3.31
N ASP A 48 -7.79 0.55 3.75
CA ASP A 48 -8.16 0.32 5.15
C ASP A 48 -8.40 -1.17 5.34
N ILE A 49 -7.54 -1.83 6.11
CA ILE A 49 -7.50 -3.29 6.24
C ILE A 49 -7.63 -3.66 7.72
N ASN A 50 -8.57 -4.57 8.03
CA ASN A 50 -8.70 -5.19 9.33
C ASN A 50 -8.28 -6.66 9.24
N PHE A 51 -7.45 -7.11 10.17
CA PHE A 51 -6.97 -8.50 10.27
C PHE A 51 -7.60 -9.15 11.49
N HIS A 52 -8.53 -10.04 11.28
CA HIS A 52 -9.28 -10.69 12.37
C HIS A 52 -8.50 -11.86 13.00
N ARG A 53 -7.65 -12.51 12.21
CA ARG A 53 -6.76 -13.59 12.64
C ARG A 53 -5.63 -13.81 11.63
N ASP A 54 -4.63 -14.56 12.03
CA ASP A 54 -3.56 -14.97 11.11
C ASP A 54 -4.07 -15.99 10.09
N LEU A 55 -3.56 -15.88 8.88
CA LEU A 55 -3.70 -16.88 7.82
C LEU A 55 -2.57 -17.91 7.96
N HIS A 56 -2.92 -19.19 8.07
CA HIS A 56 -1.96 -20.27 8.23
C HIS A 56 -1.60 -20.95 6.91
N ILE A 57 -0.45 -21.65 6.91
CA ILE A 57 -0.02 -22.46 5.77
C ILE A 57 -1.08 -23.54 5.48
N SER A 58 -1.35 -23.77 4.20
CA SER A 58 -2.35 -24.70 3.68
C SER A 58 -3.81 -24.22 3.73
N GLU A 59 -4.12 -23.08 4.31
CA GLU A 59 -5.45 -22.49 4.15
C GLU A 59 -5.62 -21.93 2.73
N ARG A 60 -6.75 -22.22 2.12
CA ARG A 60 -7.13 -21.64 0.82
C ARG A 60 -7.81 -20.30 1.06
N VAL A 61 -7.42 -19.30 0.26
CA VAL A 61 -8.01 -17.97 0.32
C VAL A 61 -9.11 -17.86 -0.73
N LYS A 62 -10.25 -17.32 -0.32
CA LYS A 62 -11.31 -16.79 -1.17
C LYS A 62 -11.51 -15.33 -0.89
N HIS A 63 -12.00 -14.56 -1.83
CA HIS A 63 -12.42 -13.19 -1.58
C HIS A 63 -13.72 -12.89 -2.32
N TYR A 64 -14.48 -11.96 -1.75
CA TYR A 64 -15.66 -11.35 -2.37
C TYR A 64 -15.43 -9.85 -2.41
N THR A 65 -15.64 -9.26 -3.59
CA THR A 65 -15.51 -7.82 -3.80
C THR A 65 -16.87 -7.23 -4.08
N THR A 66 -17.22 -6.17 -3.33
CA THR A 66 -18.45 -5.42 -3.51
C THR A 66 -18.13 -3.94 -3.71
N ILE A 67 -18.64 -3.32 -4.75
CA ILE A 67 -18.54 -1.86 -4.94
C ILE A 67 -19.49 -1.21 -3.94
N VAL A 68 -18.92 -0.46 -3.00
CA VAL A 68 -19.71 0.22 -1.95
C VAL A 68 -19.95 1.69 -2.25
N LYS A 69 -19.12 2.27 -3.14
CA LYS A 69 -19.25 3.67 -3.50
C LYS A 69 -18.59 3.99 -4.84
N ILE A 70 -19.27 4.78 -5.66
CA ILE A 70 -18.70 5.51 -6.79
C ILE A 70 -19.00 6.99 -6.53
N SER A 71 -17.98 7.85 -6.59
CA SER A 71 -18.16 9.29 -6.36
C SER A 71 -18.80 9.97 -7.56
N ASP A 72 -19.26 11.20 -7.37
CA ASP A 72 -19.44 12.14 -8.48
C ASP A 72 -18.09 12.35 -9.17
N LYS A 73 -18.15 12.81 -10.44
CA LYS A 73 -16.95 13.13 -11.22
C LYS A 73 -16.10 14.18 -10.52
N LYS A 74 -14.79 13.95 -10.47
CA LYS A 74 -13.80 14.80 -9.81
C LYS A 74 -12.69 15.17 -10.77
N LEU A 75 -12.21 16.41 -10.64
CA LEU A 75 -11.00 16.88 -11.29
C LEU A 75 -9.85 16.84 -10.28
N THR A 76 -8.76 16.18 -10.65
CA THR A 76 -7.54 16.06 -9.84
C THR A 76 -6.31 16.51 -10.62
N ALA A 77 -5.14 16.43 -10.00
CA ALA A 77 -3.88 16.67 -10.69
C ALA A 77 -3.58 15.63 -11.79
N LEU A 78 -4.13 14.42 -11.70
CA LEU A 78 -3.95 13.35 -12.68
C LEU A 78 -4.89 13.48 -13.87
N GLY A 79 -6.03 14.12 -13.69
CA GLY A 79 -7.08 14.28 -14.71
C GLY A 79 -8.48 14.25 -14.10
N GLU A 80 -9.46 14.04 -14.96
CA GLU A 80 -10.87 13.95 -14.59
C GLU A 80 -11.28 12.48 -14.43
N GLY A 81 -12.05 12.16 -13.38
CA GLY A 81 -12.44 10.77 -13.14
C GLY A 81 -13.33 10.57 -11.91
N PHE A 82 -13.37 9.34 -11.43
CA PHE A 82 -14.24 8.91 -10.34
C PHE A 82 -13.44 8.13 -9.29
N PHE A 83 -13.76 8.34 -8.03
CA PHE A 83 -13.28 7.46 -6.97
C PHE A 83 -14.25 6.28 -6.84
N VAL A 84 -13.71 5.06 -6.97
CA VAL A 84 -14.43 3.80 -6.80
C VAL A 84 -13.92 3.13 -5.55
N THR A 85 -14.80 2.88 -4.58
CA THR A 85 -14.45 2.19 -3.33
C THR A 85 -15.07 0.80 -3.35
N GLU A 86 -14.23 -0.19 -3.10
CA GLU A 86 -14.58 -1.59 -2.98
C GLU A 86 -14.42 -2.05 -1.53
N HIS A 87 -15.34 -2.86 -1.07
CA HIS A 87 -15.21 -3.68 0.13
C HIS A 87 -14.81 -5.08 -0.29
N VAL A 88 -13.71 -5.58 0.25
CA VAL A 88 -13.19 -6.92 -0.02
C VAL A 88 -13.21 -7.72 1.26
N GLU A 89 -13.95 -8.82 1.26
CA GLU A 89 -13.98 -9.79 2.35
C GLU A 89 -13.06 -10.95 2.01
N TYR A 90 -12.12 -11.27 2.89
CA TYR A 90 -11.19 -12.38 2.73
C TYR A 90 -11.55 -13.52 3.66
N LEU A 91 -11.82 -14.69 3.07
CA LEU A 91 -12.26 -15.88 3.77
C LEU A 91 -11.35 -17.07 3.47
N THR A 92 -11.30 -18.01 4.36
CA THR A 92 -10.70 -19.32 4.09
C THR A 92 -11.64 -20.21 3.27
N GLY A 93 -11.12 -21.31 2.76
CA GLY A 93 -11.91 -22.24 1.94
C GLY A 93 -13.17 -22.80 2.62
N ASP A 94 -13.21 -22.79 3.95
CA ASP A 94 -14.37 -23.16 4.79
C ASP A 94 -15.22 -21.95 5.21
N GLU A 95 -15.13 -20.84 4.47
CA GLU A 95 -15.94 -19.61 4.65
C GLU A 95 -15.70 -18.87 5.97
N LYS A 96 -14.57 -19.07 6.64
CA LYS A 96 -14.24 -18.32 7.85
C LYS A 96 -13.53 -17.01 7.48
N PRO A 97 -14.05 -15.86 7.91
CA PRO A 97 -13.38 -14.57 7.64
C PRO A 97 -12.06 -14.50 8.43
N PHE A 98 -11.02 -13.98 7.79
CA PHE A 98 -9.75 -13.71 8.43
C PHE A 98 -9.28 -12.27 8.24
N ALA A 99 -9.84 -11.55 7.26
CA ALA A 99 -9.60 -10.13 7.06
C ALA A 99 -10.73 -9.50 6.23
N ASP A 100 -10.84 -8.19 6.29
CA ASP A 100 -11.62 -7.38 5.36
C ASP A 100 -10.88 -6.09 5.02
N ALA A 101 -11.22 -5.48 3.89
CA ALA A 101 -10.60 -4.24 3.47
C ALA A 101 -11.56 -3.33 2.70
N LEU A 102 -11.34 -2.02 2.84
CA LEU A 102 -11.84 -1.02 1.92
C LEU A 102 -10.67 -0.52 1.09
N ILE A 103 -10.77 -0.63 -0.22
CA ILE A 103 -9.78 -0.08 -1.15
C ILE A 103 -10.46 0.93 -2.06
N THR A 104 -9.85 2.10 -2.22
CA THR A 104 -10.36 3.14 -3.12
C THR A 104 -9.38 3.35 -4.25
N TYR A 105 -9.92 3.32 -5.45
CA TYR A 105 -9.23 3.62 -6.71
C TYR A 105 -9.71 4.93 -7.27
N PHE A 106 -8.84 5.64 -7.96
CA PHE A 106 -9.20 6.74 -8.84
C PHE A 106 -9.10 6.25 -10.28
N GLN A 107 -10.24 6.11 -10.94
CA GLN A 107 -10.36 5.75 -12.36
C GLN A 107 -10.56 7.02 -13.16
N TYR A 108 -9.65 7.34 -14.09
CA TYR A 108 -9.59 8.67 -14.68
C TYR A 108 -9.14 8.68 -16.15
N GLN A 109 -9.44 9.78 -16.82
CA GLN A 109 -8.85 10.17 -18.09
C GLN A 109 -7.63 11.04 -17.80
N ALA A 110 -6.45 10.62 -18.23
CA ALA A 110 -5.20 11.34 -17.98
C ALA A 110 -5.19 12.70 -18.70
N ALA A 111 -4.66 13.73 -18.04
CA ALA A 111 -4.46 15.07 -18.62
C ALA A 111 -3.15 15.09 -19.40
N GLU A 112 -3.22 15.10 -20.75
CA GLU A 112 -2.05 15.00 -21.66
C GLU A 112 -1.00 16.08 -21.41
N GLU A 113 -1.40 17.36 -21.27
CA GLU A 113 -0.45 18.48 -21.05
C GLU A 113 0.39 18.34 -19.77
N LYS A 114 -0.18 17.76 -18.72
CA LYS A 114 0.52 17.57 -17.42
C LYS A 114 1.50 16.41 -17.44
N ALA A 115 1.33 15.42 -18.29
CA ALA A 115 2.21 14.26 -18.39
C ALA A 115 3.61 14.68 -18.84
N GLU A 116 3.73 15.56 -19.85
CA GLU A 116 5.01 16.07 -20.35
C GLU A 116 5.74 16.94 -19.32
N GLU A 117 5.02 17.85 -18.64
CA GLU A 117 5.59 18.71 -17.59
C GLU A 117 6.13 17.88 -16.41
N ASN A 118 5.36 16.90 -15.96
CA ASN A 118 5.76 16.00 -14.88
C ASN A 118 6.98 15.16 -15.24
N THR A 119 7.05 14.64 -16.47
CA THR A 119 8.19 13.86 -16.98
C THR A 119 9.46 14.71 -17.03
N HIS A 120 9.37 15.94 -17.53
CA HIS A 120 10.51 16.85 -17.59
C HIS A 120 11.02 17.26 -16.20
N ARG A 121 10.10 17.53 -15.27
CA ARG A 121 10.44 17.85 -13.88
C ARG A 121 11.11 16.67 -13.18
N HIS A 122 10.61 15.45 -13.38
CA HIS A 122 11.19 14.23 -12.81
C HIS A 122 12.60 13.97 -13.37
N SER A 123 12.82 14.09 -14.68
CA SER A 123 14.13 13.91 -15.30
C SER A 123 15.18 14.85 -14.71
N LYS A 124 14.87 16.14 -14.53
CA LYS A 124 15.75 17.09 -13.87
C LYS A 124 16.06 16.74 -12.41
N GLN A 125 15.08 16.20 -11.71
CA GLN A 125 15.23 15.79 -10.31
C GLN A 125 16.13 14.55 -10.19
N MET A 126 16.01 13.60 -11.11
CA MET A 126 16.88 12.42 -11.21
C MET A 126 18.34 12.83 -11.44
N GLU A 127 18.61 13.78 -12.34
CA GLU A 127 19.97 14.31 -12.60
C GLU A 127 20.58 14.99 -11.36
N ALA A 128 19.78 15.71 -10.58
CA ALA A 128 20.23 16.38 -9.37
C ALA A 128 20.50 15.44 -8.19
N GLY A 129 20.00 14.20 -8.24
CA GLY A 129 19.97 13.27 -7.12
C GLY A 129 18.99 13.68 -6.02
N SER A 130 18.57 12.75 -5.18
CA SER A 130 17.65 13.09 -4.08
C SER A 130 18.39 13.80 -2.94
N PRO A 131 18.00 15.05 -2.58
CA PRO A 131 18.59 15.76 -1.45
C PRO A 131 18.37 15.03 -0.11
N LEU A 132 17.38 14.14 -0.03
CA LEU A 132 17.05 13.38 1.18
C LEU A 132 18.10 12.30 1.52
N LEU A 133 18.98 11.91 0.58
CA LEU A 133 20.05 10.94 0.85
C LEU A 133 21.22 11.52 1.67
N LYS A 134 21.36 12.85 1.74
CA LYS A 134 22.51 13.46 2.44
C LYS A 134 22.32 13.41 3.95
N GLY A 135 23.16 12.62 4.63
CA GLY A 135 23.23 12.58 6.09
C GLY A 135 22.16 11.71 6.79
N LEU A 136 21.40 10.93 6.04
CA LEU A 136 20.43 10.00 6.61
C LEU A 136 21.02 8.57 6.66
N SER A 137 20.89 7.94 7.82
CA SER A 137 21.14 6.51 8.02
C SER A 137 19.89 5.88 8.63
N ASN A 138 19.66 4.61 8.34
CA ASN A 138 18.63 3.86 9.04
C ASN A 138 19.09 3.60 10.48
N ALA A 139 18.21 3.77 11.45
CA ALA A 139 18.43 3.24 12.79
C ALA A 139 18.56 1.71 12.69
N GLN A 140 19.47 1.16 13.46
CA GLN A 140 19.58 -0.30 13.57
C GLN A 140 18.36 -0.81 14.33
N THR A 141 17.59 -1.72 13.72
CA THR A 141 16.49 -2.41 14.36
C THR A 141 17.06 -3.63 15.09
N ASP A 142 16.79 -3.73 16.37
CA ASP A 142 17.23 -4.88 17.20
C ASP A 142 16.21 -6.02 17.23
N TYR A 143 15.01 -5.80 16.67
CA TYR A 143 13.88 -6.73 16.61
C TYR A 143 13.43 -7.24 18.00
N THR A 144 13.73 -6.50 19.06
CA THR A 144 13.27 -6.81 20.41
C THR A 144 11.80 -6.44 20.55
N ASP A 145 11.02 -7.35 21.14
CA ASP A 145 9.61 -7.10 21.41
C ASP A 145 9.45 -5.92 22.37
N ILE A 146 8.51 -5.04 22.05
CA ILE A 146 8.20 -3.87 22.87
C ILE A 146 7.14 -4.24 23.90
N GLU A 147 7.39 -3.88 25.16
CA GLU A 147 6.43 -3.99 26.25
C GLU A 147 5.55 -2.73 26.31
N ILE A 148 4.23 -2.90 26.38
CA ILE A 148 3.31 -1.74 26.43
C ILE A 148 3.57 -0.82 27.62
N SER A 149 4.05 -1.39 28.73
CA SER A 149 4.41 -0.63 29.96
C SER A 149 5.56 0.36 29.77
N ALA A 150 6.36 0.17 28.70
CA ALA A 150 7.47 1.06 28.35
C ALA A 150 7.05 2.17 27.36
N LEU A 151 5.80 2.13 26.86
CA LEU A 151 5.32 3.08 25.85
C LEU A 151 4.49 4.23 26.44
N HIS A 152 4.59 5.37 25.79
CA HIS A 152 3.77 6.55 26.06
C HIS A 152 3.19 7.09 24.74
N VAL A 153 2.01 7.68 24.82
CA VAL A 153 1.47 8.47 23.70
C VAL A 153 2.41 9.65 23.44
N GLY A 154 2.81 9.84 22.17
CA GLY A 154 3.80 10.79 21.74
C GLY A 154 5.20 10.20 21.51
N ASP A 155 5.45 8.94 21.88
CA ASP A 155 6.71 8.27 21.60
C ASP A 155 6.92 8.13 20.09
N ARG A 156 8.09 8.53 19.61
CA ARG A 156 8.42 8.51 18.18
C ARG A 156 9.13 7.23 17.79
N LEU A 157 8.69 6.66 16.68
CA LEU A 157 9.36 5.54 16.05
C LEU A 157 10.66 5.99 15.36
N PRO A 158 11.67 5.11 15.26
CA PRO A 158 12.87 5.38 14.49
C PRO A 158 12.54 5.75 13.03
N LYS A 159 13.26 6.73 12.47
CA LYS A 159 13.14 7.06 11.06
C LYS A 159 13.74 5.95 10.21
N VAL A 160 13.04 5.58 9.13
CA VAL A 160 13.53 4.62 8.14
C VAL A 160 13.63 5.30 6.78
N VAL A 161 14.80 5.15 6.15
CA VAL A 161 15.11 5.71 4.82
C VAL A 161 15.07 4.60 3.80
N ILE A 162 14.21 4.75 2.80
CA ILE A 162 13.98 3.74 1.76
C ILE A 162 14.37 4.34 0.40
N PRO A 163 15.51 3.95 -0.21
CA PRO A 163 15.84 4.33 -1.58
C PRO A 163 14.84 3.72 -2.56
N ILE A 164 14.19 4.56 -3.35
CA ILE A 164 13.22 4.13 -4.35
C ILE A 164 13.96 3.87 -5.66
N THR A 165 14.25 2.60 -5.91
CA THR A 165 14.98 2.16 -7.10
C THR A 165 14.03 1.49 -8.09
N HIS A 166 14.38 1.47 -9.39
CA HIS A 166 13.68 0.65 -10.38
C HIS A 166 13.53 -0.79 -9.91
N ARG A 167 14.61 -1.37 -9.32
CA ARG A 167 14.56 -2.74 -8.79
C ARG A 167 13.55 -2.92 -7.67
N LEU A 168 13.40 -1.93 -6.76
CA LEU A 168 12.42 -1.99 -5.69
C LEU A 168 11.00 -1.93 -6.25
N ILE A 169 10.72 -1.04 -7.21
CA ILE A 169 9.40 -0.89 -7.81
C ILE A 169 9.03 -2.16 -8.57
N VAL A 170 9.86 -2.61 -9.51
CA VAL A 170 9.61 -3.81 -10.32
C VAL A 170 9.59 -5.06 -9.45
N GLY A 171 10.55 -5.20 -8.54
CA GLY A 171 10.62 -6.34 -7.63
C GLY A 171 9.43 -6.41 -6.67
N GLY A 172 8.95 -5.26 -6.20
CA GLY A 172 7.74 -5.17 -5.38
C GLY A 172 6.49 -5.56 -6.15
N ALA A 173 6.33 -5.07 -7.38
CA ALA A 173 5.22 -5.45 -8.25
C ALA A 173 5.20 -6.98 -8.53
N LEU A 174 6.36 -7.57 -8.85
CA LEU A 174 6.48 -9.01 -9.03
C LEU A 174 6.18 -9.79 -7.74
N ALA A 175 6.71 -9.35 -6.60
CA ALA A 175 6.51 -10.01 -5.30
C ALA A 175 5.05 -9.95 -4.83
N THR A 176 4.31 -8.94 -5.21
CA THR A 176 2.88 -8.76 -4.89
C THR A 176 1.95 -9.26 -5.97
N GLN A 177 2.47 -9.87 -7.05
CA GLN A 177 1.73 -10.34 -8.21
C GLN A 177 0.88 -9.23 -8.88
N ASP A 178 1.29 -7.98 -8.74
CA ASP A 178 0.69 -6.85 -9.42
C ASP A 178 1.44 -6.59 -10.74
N PHE A 179 1.05 -7.32 -11.77
CA PHE A 179 1.68 -7.26 -13.08
C PHE A 179 1.18 -6.10 -13.95
N THR A 180 0.50 -5.12 -13.35
CA THR A 180 0.01 -3.93 -14.07
C THR A 180 1.17 -3.19 -14.74
N PRO A 181 1.12 -2.95 -16.06
CA PRO A 181 2.25 -2.46 -16.83
C PRO A 181 2.85 -1.13 -16.37
N VAL A 182 2.08 -0.26 -15.72
CA VAL A 182 2.56 1.04 -15.20
C VAL A 182 3.68 0.91 -14.16
N HIS A 183 3.87 -0.27 -13.57
CA HIS A 183 4.91 -0.54 -12.56
C HIS A 183 6.23 -1.04 -13.16
N HIS A 184 6.27 -1.31 -14.49
CA HIS A 184 7.48 -1.84 -15.15
C HIS A 184 7.65 -1.36 -16.61
N ASN A 185 6.73 -0.54 -17.14
CA ASN A 185 6.82 0.05 -18.48
C ASN A 185 6.61 1.56 -18.39
N ALA A 186 7.71 2.31 -18.55
CA ALA A 186 7.69 3.77 -18.42
C ALA A 186 6.78 4.43 -19.47
N GLY A 187 6.74 3.93 -20.72
CA GLY A 187 5.87 4.49 -21.76
C GLY A 187 4.38 4.36 -21.42
N ILE A 188 3.97 3.25 -20.83
CA ILE A 188 2.58 3.05 -20.38
C ILE A 188 2.28 3.92 -19.15
N ALA A 189 3.23 4.05 -18.20
CA ALA A 189 3.08 4.93 -17.06
C ALA A 189 2.93 6.40 -17.49
N GLN A 190 3.74 6.84 -18.48
CA GLN A 190 3.67 8.18 -19.05
C GLN A 190 2.34 8.43 -19.78
N ALA A 191 1.84 7.47 -20.53
CA ALA A 191 0.52 7.56 -21.16
C ALA A 191 -0.62 7.67 -20.11
N ALA A 192 -0.41 7.14 -18.90
CA ALA A 192 -1.32 7.30 -17.77
C ALA A 192 -1.09 8.59 -16.96
N GLY A 193 -0.23 9.51 -17.42
CA GLY A 193 0.04 10.81 -16.78
C GLY A 193 1.11 10.80 -15.70
N MET A 194 1.80 9.68 -15.50
CA MET A 194 2.91 9.56 -14.54
C MET A 194 4.24 9.87 -15.23
N PRO A 195 5.25 10.43 -14.52
CA PRO A 195 6.54 10.76 -15.15
C PRO A 195 7.40 9.54 -15.49
N ASP A 196 7.24 8.45 -14.76
CA ASP A 196 7.98 7.18 -14.89
C ASP A 196 7.17 6.05 -14.26
N ILE A 197 7.71 4.83 -14.28
CA ILE A 197 7.15 3.73 -13.47
C ILE A 197 7.04 4.18 -12.02
N PHE A 198 6.06 3.68 -11.30
CA PHE A 198 5.85 4.05 -9.90
C PHE A 198 5.50 2.85 -9.04
N MET A 199 5.74 2.98 -7.74
CA MET A 199 5.49 1.92 -6.76
C MET A 199 3.99 1.64 -6.63
N ASN A 200 3.61 0.38 -6.63
CA ASN A 200 2.23 -0.04 -6.40
C ASN A 200 1.83 0.05 -4.92
N ILE A 201 0.52 0.11 -4.67
CA ILE A 201 -0.04 0.22 -3.33
C ILE A 201 0.32 -0.98 -2.44
N LEU A 202 0.40 -2.19 -3.00
CA LEU A 202 0.72 -3.41 -2.24
C LEU A 202 2.15 -3.40 -1.72
N THR A 203 3.12 -2.91 -2.52
CA THR A 203 4.50 -2.71 -2.06
C THR A 203 4.55 -1.66 -0.96
N THR A 204 3.83 -0.53 -1.12
CA THR A 204 3.75 0.51 -0.10
C THR A 204 3.12 -0.02 1.19
N SER A 205 2.03 -0.79 1.10
CA SER A 205 1.39 -1.48 2.23
C SER A 205 2.38 -2.40 2.97
N GLY A 206 3.14 -3.20 2.22
CA GLY A 206 4.18 -4.07 2.78
C GLY A 206 5.30 -3.30 3.50
N LEU A 207 5.73 -2.16 2.94
CA LEU A 207 6.73 -1.29 3.58
C LEU A 207 6.19 -0.63 4.85
N ALA A 208 4.93 -0.20 4.87
CA ALA A 208 4.29 0.36 6.06
C ALA A 208 4.13 -0.70 7.16
N ALA A 209 3.62 -1.89 6.82
CA ALA A 209 3.49 -3.00 7.75
C ALA A 209 4.85 -3.44 8.32
N ARG A 210 5.89 -3.49 7.48
CA ARG A 210 7.26 -3.76 7.91
C ARG A 210 7.78 -2.68 8.85
N TYR A 211 7.55 -1.40 8.54
CA TYR A 211 8.01 -0.27 9.37
C TYR A 211 7.52 -0.37 10.82
N VAL A 212 6.21 -0.63 10.98
CA VAL A 212 5.61 -0.74 12.31
C VAL A 212 5.93 -2.10 12.98
N GLY A 213 6.00 -3.18 12.20
CA GLY A 213 6.31 -4.52 12.71
C GLY A 213 7.78 -4.66 13.16
N ASP A 214 8.74 -4.12 12.39
CA ASP A 214 10.16 -4.11 12.76
C ASP A 214 10.37 -3.33 14.07
N TRP A 215 9.58 -2.27 14.30
CA TRP A 215 9.62 -1.51 15.55
C TRP A 215 8.96 -2.25 16.72
N ALA A 216 7.79 -2.87 16.50
CA ALA A 216 7.01 -3.51 17.56
C ALA A 216 7.60 -4.86 18.03
N GLY A 217 8.43 -5.49 17.19
CA GLY A 217 9.05 -6.79 17.47
C GLY A 217 8.34 -7.98 16.84
N ALA A 218 9.04 -9.13 16.84
CA ALA A 218 8.64 -10.32 16.09
C ALA A 218 7.34 -10.99 16.58
N ASN A 219 6.99 -10.80 17.84
CA ASN A 219 5.80 -11.38 18.43
C ASN A 219 4.58 -10.42 18.43
N SER A 220 4.72 -9.23 17.84
CA SER A 220 3.59 -8.35 17.60
C SER A 220 2.70 -8.88 16.47
N ARG A 221 1.39 -8.59 16.52
CA ARG A 221 0.44 -8.94 15.47
C ARG A 221 -0.25 -7.69 14.95
N LEU A 222 -0.21 -7.49 13.62
CA LEU A 222 -0.93 -6.41 12.98
C LEU A 222 -2.43 -6.70 12.98
N GLU A 223 -3.21 -5.81 13.61
CA GLU A 223 -4.68 -5.91 13.70
C GLU A 223 -5.36 -5.03 12.66
N LYS A 224 -4.81 -3.85 12.42
CA LYS A 224 -5.34 -2.90 11.45
C LYS A 224 -4.21 -2.14 10.77
N LEU A 225 -4.37 -1.88 9.47
CA LEU A 225 -3.53 -0.99 8.68
C LEU A 225 -4.41 -0.11 7.79
N GLN A 226 -4.32 1.19 7.98
CA GLN A 226 -5.10 2.16 7.21
C GLN A 226 -4.20 3.26 6.70
N PHE A 227 -4.32 3.62 5.40
CA PHE A 227 -3.53 4.72 4.84
C PHE A 227 -4.13 5.29 3.55
N ASP A 228 -3.72 6.53 3.27
CA ASP A 228 -3.95 7.24 2.02
C ASP A 228 -2.63 7.43 1.27
N LEU A 229 -2.68 7.33 -0.06
CA LEU A 229 -1.58 7.63 -0.97
C LEU A 229 -1.81 8.96 -1.68
N ARG A 230 -0.70 9.69 -1.94
CA ARG A 230 -0.74 11.01 -2.60
C ARG A 230 0.34 11.13 -3.67
N ALA A 231 1.53 11.62 -3.32
CA ALA A 231 2.63 11.74 -4.26
C ALA A 231 3.16 10.35 -4.67
N PRO A 232 3.42 10.04 -5.97
CA PRO A 232 3.96 8.76 -6.36
C PRO A 232 5.39 8.56 -5.84
N ASN A 233 5.77 7.32 -5.53
CA ASN A 233 7.15 6.92 -5.37
C ASN A 233 7.75 6.55 -6.72
N LEU A 234 8.69 7.35 -7.20
CA LEU A 234 9.34 7.24 -8.51
C LEU A 234 10.79 6.76 -8.37
N PRO A 235 11.37 6.12 -9.40
CA PRO A 235 12.76 5.69 -9.36
C PRO A 235 13.71 6.87 -9.13
N GLY A 236 14.80 6.61 -8.40
CA GLY A 236 15.85 7.62 -8.12
C GLY A 236 15.55 8.54 -6.94
N ASP A 237 14.37 8.43 -6.33
CA ASP A 237 13.99 9.17 -5.14
C ASP A 237 14.24 8.37 -3.85
N VAL A 238 13.89 8.95 -2.73
CA VAL A 238 13.99 8.37 -1.39
C VAL A 238 12.71 8.65 -0.64
N MET A 239 12.15 7.63 -0.01
CA MET A 239 11.05 7.81 0.94
C MET A 239 11.58 7.74 2.37
N VAL A 240 11.22 8.70 3.20
CA VAL A 240 11.54 8.74 4.63
C VAL A 240 10.28 8.45 5.42
N MET A 241 10.26 7.33 6.13
CA MET A 241 9.15 6.99 7.02
C MET A 241 9.40 7.49 8.45
N THR A 242 8.36 8.03 9.05
CA THR A 242 8.30 8.45 10.46
C THR A 242 7.01 8.01 11.09
N GLY A 243 6.99 7.85 12.41
CA GLY A 243 5.79 7.44 13.13
C GLY A 243 5.80 7.92 14.57
N GLU A 244 4.61 7.90 15.19
CA GLU A 244 4.38 8.31 16.58
C GLU A 244 3.27 7.44 17.19
N VAL A 245 3.45 7.02 18.43
CA VAL A 245 2.41 6.34 19.22
C VAL A 245 1.28 7.31 19.51
N VAL A 246 0.07 7.01 19.03
CA VAL A 246 -1.09 7.89 19.21
C VAL A 246 -2.14 7.34 20.17
N ALA A 247 -2.14 6.03 20.43
CA ALA A 247 -3.01 5.43 21.44
C ALA A 247 -2.39 4.14 22.01
N LEU A 248 -2.72 3.90 23.28
CA LEU A 248 -2.44 2.65 24.00
C LEU A 248 -3.75 2.17 24.60
N THR A 249 -4.12 0.91 24.34
CA THR A 249 -5.36 0.33 24.83
C THR A 249 -5.04 -1.01 25.50
N LEU A 250 -5.46 -1.11 26.77
CA LEU A 250 -5.30 -2.33 27.55
C LEU A 250 -6.62 -3.13 27.50
N GLU A 251 -6.63 -4.25 26.78
CA GLU A 251 -7.76 -5.14 26.69
C GLU A 251 -7.48 -6.47 27.41
N PRO A 252 -8.52 -7.19 27.85
CA PRO A 252 -8.33 -8.50 28.46
C PRO A 252 -7.61 -9.50 27.56
N SER A 253 -7.81 -9.40 26.25
CA SER A 253 -7.30 -10.33 25.23
C SER A 253 -5.91 -9.96 24.71
N ALA A 254 -5.57 -8.66 24.66
CA ALA A 254 -4.30 -8.19 24.15
C ALA A 254 -4.05 -6.71 24.53
N ASP A 255 -2.79 -6.36 24.67
CA ASP A 255 -2.37 -4.95 24.78
C ASP A 255 -2.19 -4.39 23.36
N LEU A 256 -2.92 -3.31 23.03
CA LEU A 256 -2.90 -2.71 21.70
C LEU A 256 -2.15 -1.39 21.70
N VAL A 257 -1.31 -1.21 20.69
CA VAL A 257 -0.69 0.08 20.37
C VAL A 257 -1.16 0.56 19.01
N THR A 258 -1.58 1.82 18.94
CA THR A 258 -1.86 2.48 17.65
C THR A 258 -0.78 3.49 17.34
N VAL A 259 -0.20 3.38 16.15
CA VAL A 259 0.85 4.25 15.62
C VAL A 259 0.29 5.01 14.43
N ALA A 260 0.42 6.33 14.43
CA ALA A 260 0.28 7.13 13.22
C ALA A 260 1.65 7.17 12.51
N PHE A 261 1.64 7.05 11.19
CA PHE A 261 2.87 7.09 10.40
C PHE A 261 2.71 7.91 9.13
N THR A 262 3.84 8.41 8.63
CA THR A 262 3.94 9.07 7.33
C THR A 262 5.16 8.55 6.57
N GLY A 263 5.10 8.66 5.24
CA GLY A 263 6.25 8.46 4.36
C GLY A 263 6.30 9.62 3.36
N GLU A 264 7.40 10.35 3.37
CA GLU A 264 7.61 11.53 2.50
C GLU A 264 8.74 11.29 1.53
N ASN A 265 8.57 11.75 0.31
CA ASN A 265 9.59 11.76 -0.73
C ASN A 265 9.84 13.19 -1.24
N SER A 266 10.64 13.37 -2.27
CA SER A 266 10.96 14.69 -2.81
C SER A 266 9.76 15.42 -3.45
N LEU A 267 8.69 14.71 -3.77
CA LEU A 267 7.44 15.25 -4.29
C LEU A 267 6.43 15.61 -3.18
N GLY A 268 6.75 15.26 -1.93
CA GLY A 268 5.91 15.48 -0.75
C GLY A 268 5.43 14.20 -0.09
N MET A 269 4.28 14.28 0.55
CA MET A 269 3.65 13.14 1.24
C MET A 269 3.29 12.04 0.24
N HIS A 270 3.95 10.87 0.35
CA HIS A 270 3.59 9.66 -0.40
C HIS A 270 2.48 8.90 0.29
N ILE A 271 2.66 8.62 1.58
CA ILE A 271 1.74 7.82 2.40
C ILE A 271 1.51 8.51 3.75
N SER A 272 0.28 8.50 4.23
CA SER A 272 -0.08 8.86 5.61
C SER A 272 -1.15 7.92 6.12
N GLY A 273 -1.01 7.45 7.37
CA GLY A 273 -1.95 6.48 7.91
C GLY A 273 -1.70 6.11 9.35
N SER A 274 -2.34 5.02 9.76
CA SER A 274 -2.17 4.43 11.08
C SER A 274 -2.15 2.91 11.03
N ALA A 275 -1.51 2.32 12.02
CA ALA A 275 -1.51 0.88 12.25
C ALA A 275 -1.83 0.58 13.72
N THR A 276 -2.63 -0.45 13.95
CA THR A 276 -2.87 -1.00 15.29
C THR A 276 -2.24 -2.37 15.39
N LEU A 277 -1.40 -2.56 16.39
CA LEU A 277 -0.71 -3.81 16.65
C LEU A 277 -1.08 -4.33 18.04
N ALA A 278 -1.34 -5.63 18.13
CA ALA A 278 -1.36 -6.34 19.40
C ALA A 278 0.08 -6.67 19.79
N LEU A 279 0.50 -6.26 20.99
CA LEU A 279 1.81 -6.55 21.53
C LEU A 279 1.79 -7.87 22.32
N SER A 280 2.89 -8.60 22.28
CA SER A 280 3.04 -9.81 23.08
C SER A 280 3.20 -9.44 24.56
N GLY A 281 2.24 -9.78 25.38
CA GLY A 281 2.31 -9.45 26.82
C GLY A 281 1.36 -10.22 27.73
N LYS A 282 0.34 -10.81 27.19
CA LYS A 282 -0.60 -11.62 28.00
C LYS A 282 -0.68 -13.03 27.43
N LYS A 283 0.07 -13.94 28.06
CA LYS A 283 -0.18 -15.39 27.95
C LYS A 283 -1.28 -15.80 28.92
#